data_e68027568822ae48ce255ba1c1c3f1f0
#
_entry.id   e68027568822ae48ce255ba1c1c3f1f0
#
_cell.length_a   1.000
_cell.length_b   1.000
_cell.length_c   1.000
_cell.angle_alpha   90.00
_cell.angle_beta   90.00
_cell.angle_gamma   90.00
#
_symmetry.space_group_name_H-M   'P 1'
#
loop_
_entity.id
_entity.type
_entity.pdbx_description
1 polymer ?
#
loop_
_entity_poly.entity_id
_entity_poly.type
_entity_poly.pdbx_seq_one_letter_code
_entity_poly.pdbx_strand_id
1 'polypeptide(L)'
;VTVRVRFAPSPTGMFHVGGARSALHNWLFAKQHGGVFVLRIEDTDAARNRPEWTEGILAALDWIGIEREGYEGPLFQSHNAEAHRAAAEKLHAGGRAYFCDCTREAVQARSGSQYSGYDGFCRDRGLGAGPGRALRFRTPDDGVTVVKDLVRGEPTFENAKLEDFVIARADGSPVFLLANVVDDTIQGITHVIRAEEHLPNTPKQQLLWVALGHEPPVWAHVPVVVNEKRQKLSKRRDKVALEQFRDEGYLAATMKNYLMLLGWAPSGDREIVPWSVIEDEFRIEDVNPSPAFFDEKKLRAFNGEYIRALSESEFIAVCQPWLTGTETIAAPPWERNDFDPGAFAAVAPLAQTRVATLNEIVPNVDFLFLPEPAIDEAAWAKAMKDGAEDLLRATAAAYRETPWNAEALKAALEAVGAERGLKLGKAQAPVRVAVTGRSVGLPLFESLEVLGRERTLARIDAAAAKVNG
;
A
#
# COMPACT_ATOMS: atom_id res chain seq x y z
N VAL A 1 12.61 -31.90 1.44
CA VAL A 1 12.96 -30.68 2.23
C VAL A 1 11.74 -29.80 2.27
N THR A 2 11.36 -29.34 3.49
CA THR A 2 10.23 -28.41 3.65
C THR A 2 10.56 -27.07 2.98
N VAL A 3 9.65 -26.56 2.18
CA VAL A 3 9.80 -25.22 1.56
C VAL A 3 9.85 -24.14 2.67
N ARG A 4 10.87 -23.30 2.62
CA ARG A 4 11.02 -22.17 3.53
C ARG A 4 11.33 -20.92 2.71
N VAL A 5 10.50 -19.92 2.84
CA VAL A 5 10.64 -18.62 2.19
C VAL A 5 10.72 -17.52 3.22
N ARG A 6 11.15 -16.32 2.84
CA ARG A 6 11.22 -15.20 3.77
C ARG A 6 10.81 -13.88 3.10
N PHE A 7 10.17 -13.03 3.89
CA PHE A 7 10.07 -11.61 3.63
C PHE A 7 11.01 -10.88 4.59
N ALA A 8 11.89 -10.04 4.05
CA ALA A 8 13.00 -9.46 4.81
C ALA A 8 13.04 -7.93 4.66
N PRO A 9 12.04 -7.19 5.21
CA PRO A 9 11.99 -5.74 5.10
C PRO A 9 12.97 -5.06 6.04
N SER A 10 13.54 -3.92 5.60
CA SER A 10 14.28 -3.00 6.46
C SER A 10 13.32 -1.96 7.06
N PRO A 11 13.30 -1.75 8.39
CA PRO A 11 12.39 -0.83 9.07
C PRO A 11 12.90 0.62 8.97
N THR A 12 12.93 1.18 7.77
CA THR A 12 13.49 2.50 7.46
C THR A 12 12.46 3.51 6.98
N GLY A 13 11.18 3.25 7.21
CA GLY A 13 10.06 4.13 6.84
C GLY A 13 8.77 3.35 6.59
N MET A 14 7.73 4.08 6.19
CA MET A 14 6.39 3.52 5.89
C MET A 14 6.47 2.31 4.93
N PHE A 15 5.54 1.38 5.10
CA PHE A 15 5.55 0.12 4.37
C PHE A 15 5.06 0.28 2.92
N HIS A 16 5.92 -0.03 1.96
CA HIS A 16 5.69 0.19 0.54
C HIS A 16 4.82 -0.92 -0.08
N VAL A 17 3.87 -0.55 -0.97
CA VAL A 17 3.00 -1.52 -1.68
C VAL A 17 3.78 -2.62 -2.42
N GLY A 18 4.98 -2.32 -2.95
CA GLY A 18 5.86 -3.32 -3.55
C GLY A 18 6.37 -4.35 -2.53
N GLY A 19 6.62 -3.92 -1.28
CA GLY A 19 6.94 -4.82 -0.17
C GLY A 19 5.75 -5.70 0.21
N ALA A 20 4.55 -5.10 0.29
CA ALA A 20 3.32 -5.83 0.57
C ALA A 20 3.05 -6.93 -0.48
N ARG A 21 3.24 -6.62 -1.77
CA ARG A 21 3.15 -7.63 -2.84
C ARG A 21 4.16 -8.75 -2.65
N SER A 22 5.42 -8.42 -2.35
CA SER A 22 6.44 -9.43 -2.12
C SER A 22 6.13 -10.31 -0.91
N ALA A 23 5.58 -9.73 0.17
CA ALA A 23 5.12 -10.48 1.33
C ALA A 23 3.99 -11.45 0.96
N LEU A 24 2.99 -11.00 0.20
CA LEU A 24 1.89 -11.85 -0.28
C LEU A 24 2.39 -13.01 -1.15
N HIS A 25 3.32 -12.76 -2.08
CA HIS A 25 3.91 -13.82 -2.91
C HIS A 25 4.63 -14.88 -2.08
N ASN A 26 5.46 -14.47 -1.10
CA ASN A 26 6.15 -15.40 -0.20
C ASN A 26 5.17 -16.19 0.67
N TRP A 27 4.21 -15.49 1.28
CA TRP A 27 3.22 -16.10 2.16
C TRP A 27 2.36 -17.13 1.41
N LEU A 28 1.87 -16.76 0.21
CA LEU A 28 1.05 -17.63 -0.61
C LEU A 28 1.84 -18.83 -1.13
N PHE A 29 3.09 -18.62 -1.56
CA PHE A 29 3.97 -19.70 -1.99
C PHE A 29 4.22 -20.71 -0.86
N ALA A 30 4.52 -20.23 0.36
CA ALA A 30 4.66 -21.11 1.52
C ALA A 30 3.38 -21.92 1.78
N LYS A 31 2.22 -21.25 1.77
CA LYS A 31 0.91 -21.87 2.03
C LYS A 31 0.62 -22.98 1.00
N GLN A 32 0.83 -22.72 -0.27
CA GLN A 32 0.58 -23.68 -1.37
C GLN A 32 1.46 -24.92 -1.29
N HIS A 33 2.68 -24.80 -0.70
CA HIS A 33 3.63 -25.90 -0.59
C HIS A 33 3.67 -26.56 0.81
N GLY A 34 2.73 -26.19 1.70
CA GLY A 34 2.76 -26.67 3.08
C GLY A 34 4.08 -26.31 3.80
N GLY A 35 4.67 -25.19 3.40
CA GLY A 35 5.97 -24.71 3.85
C GLY A 35 5.87 -23.68 4.99
N VAL A 36 6.99 -22.98 5.23
CA VAL A 36 7.11 -21.97 6.28
C VAL A 36 7.41 -20.61 5.65
N PHE A 37 6.66 -19.62 6.07
CA PHE A 37 6.93 -18.21 5.78
C PHE A 37 7.64 -17.56 6.96
N VAL A 38 8.84 -17.04 6.75
CA VAL A 38 9.68 -16.39 7.76
C VAL A 38 9.60 -14.88 7.58
N LEU A 39 9.33 -14.14 8.64
CA LEU A 39 9.48 -12.69 8.68
C LEU A 39 10.80 -12.33 9.34
N ARG A 40 11.71 -11.68 8.60
CA ARG A 40 12.99 -11.18 9.10
C ARG A 40 13.05 -9.67 8.98
N ILE A 41 13.25 -8.98 10.07
CA ILE A 41 13.49 -7.53 10.10
C ILE A 41 14.98 -7.27 9.91
N GLU A 42 15.35 -6.59 8.81
CA GLU A 42 16.75 -6.25 8.53
C GLU A 42 17.08 -4.88 9.15
N ASP A 43 17.40 -4.92 10.45
CA ASP A 43 17.58 -3.78 11.34
C ASP A 43 19.04 -3.38 11.58
N THR A 44 19.96 -3.76 10.70
CA THR A 44 21.39 -3.49 10.85
C THR A 44 21.81 -2.03 10.54
N ASP A 45 20.93 -1.23 9.93
CA ASP A 45 21.14 0.20 9.71
C ASP A 45 20.61 1.03 10.91
N ALA A 46 21.37 1.06 11.99
CA ALA A 46 20.98 1.73 13.24
C ALA A 46 20.64 3.22 13.07
N ALA A 47 21.20 3.89 12.06
CA ALA A 47 20.96 5.33 11.82
C ALA A 47 19.53 5.62 11.32
N ARG A 48 18.91 4.67 10.60
CA ARG A 48 17.58 4.82 10.01
C ARG A 48 16.53 3.93 10.66
N ASN A 49 16.94 3.05 11.55
CA ASN A 49 16.08 2.10 12.22
C ASN A 49 15.28 2.77 13.32
N ARG A 50 13.97 2.51 13.38
CA ARG A 50 13.10 2.96 14.45
C ARG A 50 12.07 1.88 14.78
N PRO A 51 11.76 1.67 16.08
CA PRO A 51 10.74 0.69 16.49
C PRO A 51 9.39 0.91 15.82
N GLU A 52 8.97 2.16 15.63
CA GLU A 52 7.69 2.52 15.01
C GLU A 52 7.58 2.00 13.57
N TRP A 53 8.68 1.90 12.84
CA TRP A 53 8.67 1.34 11.49
C TRP A 53 8.48 -0.18 11.49
N THR A 54 9.03 -0.86 12.49
CA THR A 54 8.79 -2.30 12.67
C THR A 54 7.33 -2.56 13.01
N GLU A 55 6.77 -1.81 13.95
CA GLU A 55 5.35 -1.90 14.31
C GLU A 55 4.44 -1.61 13.11
N GLY A 56 4.78 -0.59 12.31
CA GLY A 56 4.08 -0.27 11.07
C GLY A 56 4.09 -1.42 10.05
N ILE A 57 5.23 -2.11 9.88
CA ILE A 57 5.32 -3.30 9.02
C ILE A 57 4.40 -4.40 9.53
N LEU A 58 4.42 -4.70 10.84
CA LEU A 58 3.59 -5.74 11.43
C LEU A 58 2.09 -5.42 11.28
N ALA A 59 1.69 -4.19 11.59
CA ALA A 59 0.31 -3.74 11.44
C ALA A 59 -0.16 -3.77 9.96
N ALA A 60 0.72 -3.44 9.02
CA ALA A 60 0.41 -3.49 7.61
C ALA A 60 0.26 -4.93 7.09
N LEU A 61 1.09 -5.86 7.56
CA LEU A 61 0.96 -7.28 7.23
C LEU A 61 -0.34 -7.86 7.79
N ASP A 62 -0.66 -7.56 9.05
CA ASP A 62 -1.92 -7.96 9.67
C ASP A 62 -3.13 -7.44 8.90
N TRP A 63 -3.11 -6.16 8.52
CA TRP A 63 -4.18 -5.54 7.75
C TRP A 63 -4.44 -6.24 6.40
N ILE A 64 -3.40 -6.69 5.68
CA ILE A 64 -3.57 -7.44 4.42
C ILE A 64 -3.81 -8.95 4.65
N GLY A 65 -4.02 -9.39 5.90
CA GLY A 65 -4.36 -10.75 6.26
C GLY A 65 -3.17 -11.71 6.38
N ILE A 66 -1.96 -11.19 6.60
CA ILE A 66 -0.80 -11.99 7.02
C ILE A 66 -0.64 -11.81 8.53
N GLU A 67 -1.47 -12.51 9.27
CA GLU A 67 -1.55 -12.44 10.72
C GLU A 67 -0.32 -13.07 11.41
N ARG A 68 -0.17 -12.78 12.70
CA ARG A 68 0.99 -13.20 13.50
C ARG A 68 1.25 -14.72 13.47
N GLU A 69 0.22 -15.51 13.43
CA GLU A 69 0.28 -16.97 13.35
C GLU A 69 0.65 -17.48 11.95
N GLY A 70 0.61 -16.61 10.96
CA GLY A 70 0.92 -16.91 9.55
C GLY A 70 2.41 -16.90 9.21
N TYR A 71 3.31 -16.57 10.17
CA TYR A 71 4.74 -16.53 9.93
C TYR A 71 5.57 -16.91 11.17
N GLU A 72 6.77 -17.41 10.90
CA GLU A 72 7.83 -17.59 11.89
C GLU A 72 8.57 -16.25 12.07
N GLY A 73 8.73 -15.78 13.29
CA GLY A 73 9.37 -14.49 13.57
C GLY A 73 8.43 -13.50 14.29
N PRO A 74 8.68 -12.17 14.25
CA PRO A 74 9.77 -11.54 13.52
C PRO A 74 11.14 -11.90 14.09
N LEU A 75 12.06 -12.27 13.20
CA LEU A 75 13.47 -12.48 13.51
C LEU A 75 14.23 -11.18 13.18
N PHE A 76 15.22 -10.83 14.01
CA PHE A 76 15.97 -9.59 13.80
C PHE A 76 17.39 -9.90 13.33
N GLN A 77 17.78 -9.29 12.21
CA GLN A 77 19.10 -9.50 11.60
C GLN A 77 20.24 -9.10 12.54
N SER A 78 20.06 -8.07 13.36
CA SER A 78 21.04 -7.61 14.35
C SER A 78 21.39 -8.67 15.39
N HIS A 79 20.49 -9.63 15.66
CA HIS A 79 20.74 -10.73 16.62
C HIS A 79 21.78 -11.73 16.11
N ASN A 80 22.06 -11.76 14.80
CA ASN A 80 23.00 -12.68 14.16
C ASN A 80 24.39 -12.06 13.92
N ALA A 81 24.71 -10.93 14.54
CA ALA A 81 25.97 -10.19 14.33
C ALA A 81 27.22 -11.06 14.53
N GLU A 82 27.20 -11.98 15.50
CA GLU A 82 28.32 -12.90 15.76
C GLU A 82 28.46 -13.92 14.60
N ALA A 83 27.34 -14.49 14.13
CA ALA A 83 27.35 -15.39 12.99
C ALA A 83 27.83 -14.73 11.71
N HIS A 84 27.46 -13.47 11.49
CA HIS A 84 27.95 -12.69 10.35
C HIS A 84 29.46 -12.51 10.40
N ARG A 85 30.05 -12.19 11.58
CA ARG A 85 31.49 -12.09 11.77
C ARG A 85 32.20 -13.40 11.54
N ALA A 86 31.68 -14.48 12.16
CA ALA A 86 32.25 -15.82 12.00
C ALA A 86 32.25 -16.28 10.53
N ALA A 87 31.21 -15.96 9.76
CA ALA A 87 31.17 -16.23 8.31
C ALA A 87 32.22 -15.44 7.54
N ALA A 88 32.41 -14.16 7.85
CA ALA A 88 33.45 -13.33 7.24
C ALA A 88 34.86 -13.87 7.55
N GLU A 89 35.13 -14.25 8.79
CA GLU A 89 36.40 -14.87 9.22
C GLU A 89 36.64 -16.21 8.52
N LYS A 90 35.61 -17.07 8.39
CA LYS A 90 35.70 -18.33 7.67
C LYS A 90 36.08 -18.12 6.21
N LEU A 91 35.48 -17.15 5.53
CA LEU A 91 35.79 -16.82 4.13
C LEU A 91 37.22 -16.30 4.00
N HIS A 92 37.69 -15.45 4.92
CA HIS A 92 39.06 -14.97 4.93
C HIS A 92 40.07 -16.10 5.19
N ALA A 93 39.86 -16.88 6.23
CA ALA A 93 40.74 -18.03 6.56
C ALA A 93 40.80 -19.07 5.43
N GLY A 94 39.70 -19.26 4.70
CA GLY A 94 39.62 -20.14 3.53
C GLY A 94 40.19 -19.55 2.23
N GLY A 95 40.81 -18.35 2.28
CA GLY A 95 41.36 -17.68 1.11
C GLY A 95 40.31 -17.16 0.12
N ARG A 96 39.04 -17.14 0.51
CA ARG A 96 37.92 -16.64 -0.31
C ARG A 96 37.63 -15.17 -0.09
N ALA A 97 38.34 -14.52 0.82
CA ALA A 97 38.24 -13.09 1.08
C ALA A 97 39.59 -12.51 1.48
N TYR A 98 39.80 -11.23 1.27
CA TYR A 98 41.04 -10.51 1.57
C TYR A 98 40.74 -9.07 2.02
N PHE A 99 41.66 -8.47 2.81
CA PHE A 99 41.54 -7.09 3.24
C PHE A 99 41.94 -6.09 2.14
N CYS A 100 41.22 -4.99 2.07
CA CYS A 100 41.39 -3.93 1.10
C CYS A 100 41.35 -2.55 1.79
N ASP A 101 42.34 -1.74 1.53
CA ASP A 101 42.49 -0.35 2.04
C ASP A 101 42.13 0.72 0.99
N CYS A 102 41.64 0.32 -0.20
CA CYS A 102 41.29 1.23 -1.27
C CYS A 102 40.07 2.08 -0.92
N THR A 103 40.20 3.40 -1.03
CA THR A 103 39.08 4.31 -1.07
C THR A 103 38.38 4.25 -2.44
N ARG A 104 37.16 4.76 -2.51
CA ARG A 104 36.40 4.85 -3.77
C ARG A 104 37.14 5.70 -4.81
N GLU A 105 37.71 6.81 -4.37
CA GLU A 105 38.49 7.73 -5.20
C GLU A 105 39.74 7.06 -5.77
N ALA A 106 40.45 6.25 -4.97
CA ALA A 106 41.62 5.51 -5.43
C ALA A 106 41.27 4.46 -6.50
N VAL A 107 40.12 3.78 -6.33
CA VAL A 107 39.58 2.82 -7.35
C VAL A 107 39.25 3.57 -8.64
N GLN A 108 38.51 4.68 -8.54
CA GLN A 108 38.15 5.50 -9.70
C GLN A 108 39.35 6.04 -10.46
N ALA A 109 40.36 6.50 -9.73
CA ALA A 109 41.58 7.02 -10.32
C ALA A 109 42.36 5.98 -11.14
N ARG A 110 42.35 4.68 -10.70
CA ARG A 110 42.96 3.58 -11.44
C ARG A 110 42.11 3.10 -12.61
N SER A 111 40.82 3.05 -12.44
CA SER A 111 39.89 2.55 -13.48
C SER A 111 39.55 3.59 -14.54
N GLY A 112 39.81 4.86 -14.31
CA GLY A 112 39.48 5.96 -15.22
C GLY A 112 37.96 6.24 -15.34
N SER A 113 37.12 5.58 -14.57
CA SER A 113 35.66 5.72 -14.60
C SER A 113 35.02 5.53 -13.23
N GLN A 114 34.07 6.40 -12.90
CA GLN A 114 33.27 6.28 -11.69
C GLN A 114 32.28 5.08 -11.72
N TYR A 115 32.11 4.46 -12.89
CA TYR A 115 31.20 3.33 -13.11
C TYR A 115 31.94 1.99 -13.20
N SER A 116 33.26 1.98 -13.21
CA SER A 116 34.03 0.75 -13.20
C SER A 116 33.98 0.12 -11.81
N GLY A 117 33.79 -1.18 -11.76
CA GLY A 117 33.89 -1.97 -10.54
C GLY A 117 35.29 -1.99 -9.98
N TYR A 118 35.46 -2.68 -8.85
CA TYR A 118 36.76 -2.84 -8.21
C TYR A 118 37.73 -3.69 -9.05
N ASP A 119 38.94 -3.21 -9.22
CA ASP A 119 40.00 -3.73 -10.10
C ASP A 119 40.83 -4.88 -9.50
N GLY A 120 40.48 -5.39 -8.32
CA GLY A 120 41.22 -6.47 -7.65
C GLY A 120 42.58 -6.08 -7.08
N PHE A 121 42.93 -4.80 -7.06
CA PHE A 121 44.26 -4.28 -6.68
C PHE A 121 44.84 -4.84 -5.38
N CYS A 122 44.00 -5.11 -4.37
CA CYS A 122 44.46 -5.61 -3.05
C CYS A 122 44.48 -7.13 -2.95
N ARG A 123 44.09 -7.89 -3.98
CA ARG A 123 43.94 -9.36 -3.90
C ARG A 123 45.17 -10.07 -3.35
N ASP A 124 46.36 -9.69 -3.78
CA ASP A 124 47.62 -10.38 -3.51
C ASP A 124 48.59 -9.54 -2.69
N ARG A 125 48.11 -8.45 -2.07
CA ARG A 125 48.95 -7.57 -1.24
C ARG A 125 49.19 -8.12 0.17
N GLY A 126 48.49 -9.20 0.58
CA GLY A 126 48.71 -9.81 1.90
C GLY A 126 48.33 -8.90 3.09
N LEU A 127 47.40 -7.97 2.90
CA LEU A 127 46.97 -7.07 3.95
C LEU A 127 46.25 -7.83 5.07
N GLY A 128 46.62 -7.61 6.31
CA GLY A 128 45.88 -8.08 7.47
C GLY A 128 44.76 -7.10 7.86
N ALA A 129 43.96 -7.49 8.85
CA ALA A 129 42.98 -6.61 9.48
C ALA A 129 43.63 -5.31 10.00
N GLY A 130 42.90 -4.20 9.90
CA GLY A 130 43.42 -2.92 10.39
C GLY A 130 42.46 -1.75 10.10
N PRO A 131 42.73 -0.58 10.68
CA PRO A 131 41.91 0.60 10.48
C PRO A 131 41.76 0.94 8.99
N GLY A 132 40.51 1.26 8.58
CA GLY A 132 40.19 1.61 7.20
C GLY A 132 40.22 0.45 6.20
N ARG A 133 40.39 -0.79 6.65
CA ARG A 133 40.46 -1.97 5.77
C ARG A 133 39.17 -2.75 5.79
N ALA A 134 38.45 -2.71 4.66
CA ALA A 134 37.26 -3.54 4.44
C ALA A 134 37.66 -4.96 3.99
N LEU A 135 36.81 -5.94 4.25
CA LEU A 135 36.97 -7.30 3.75
C LEU A 135 36.20 -7.46 2.43
N ARG A 136 36.90 -7.92 1.38
CA ARG A 136 36.30 -8.21 0.07
C ARG A 136 36.28 -9.69 -0.23
N PHE A 137 35.19 -10.14 -0.85
CA PHE A 137 35.09 -11.48 -1.40
C PHE A 137 35.93 -11.59 -2.67
N ARG A 138 36.71 -12.66 -2.82
CA ARG A 138 37.49 -12.97 -4.02
C ARG A 138 36.59 -13.72 -5.00
N THR A 139 36.09 -13.03 -5.97
CA THR A 139 35.27 -13.60 -7.06
C THR A 139 36.13 -14.51 -7.94
N PRO A 140 35.63 -15.69 -8.41
CA PRO A 140 36.35 -16.51 -9.37
C PRO A 140 36.67 -15.73 -10.65
N ASP A 141 37.86 -15.94 -11.19
CA ASP A 141 38.33 -15.25 -12.41
C ASP A 141 37.67 -15.82 -13.67
N ASP A 142 37.29 -17.09 -13.65
CA ASP A 142 36.75 -17.84 -14.78
C ASP A 142 35.41 -18.46 -14.48
N GLY A 143 34.73 -18.92 -15.54
CA GLY A 143 33.47 -19.64 -15.46
C GLY A 143 32.27 -18.71 -15.39
N VAL A 144 31.13 -19.30 -15.12
CA VAL A 144 29.83 -18.62 -15.07
C VAL A 144 29.05 -18.97 -13.81
N THR A 145 28.27 -18.05 -13.32
CA THR A 145 27.26 -18.28 -12.27
C THR A 145 25.88 -18.29 -12.92
N VAL A 146 25.22 -19.44 -12.88
CA VAL A 146 23.86 -19.65 -13.38
C VAL A 146 22.88 -19.49 -12.22
N VAL A 147 21.92 -18.60 -12.35
CA VAL A 147 20.87 -18.37 -11.35
C VAL A 147 19.61 -19.10 -11.78
N LYS A 148 19.14 -20.07 -11.00
CA LYS A 148 17.85 -20.74 -11.23
C LYS A 148 16.73 -19.84 -10.70
N ASP A 149 15.99 -19.21 -11.61
CA ASP A 149 14.97 -18.21 -11.29
C ASP A 149 13.61 -18.61 -11.86
N LEU A 150 12.61 -18.75 -10.99
CA LEU A 150 11.27 -19.22 -11.37
C LEU A 150 10.51 -18.23 -12.28
N VAL A 151 10.87 -16.93 -12.24
CA VAL A 151 10.25 -15.89 -13.07
C VAL A 151 11.11 -15.54 -14.28
N ARG A 152 12.44 -15.58 -14.14
CA ARG A 152 13.42 -15.10 -15.14
C ARG A 152 14.11 -16.23 -15.92
N GLY A 153 13.80 -17.48 -15.60
CA GLY A 153 14.49 -18.64 -16.18
C GLY A 153 15.88 -18.85 -15.58
N GLU A 154 16.90 -18.94 -16.40
CA GLU A 154 18.28 -19.20 -15.96
C GLU A 154 19.24 -18.10 -16.41
N PRO A 155 19.14 -16.86 -15.87
CA PRO A 155 20.10 -15.82 -16.20
C PRO A 155 21.52 -16.25 -15.79
N THR A 156 22.46 -16.04 -16.71
CA THR A 156 23.86 -16.46 -16.58
C THR A 156 24.78 -15.26 -16.51
N PHE A 157 25.71 -15.29 -15.57
CA PHE A 157 26.66 -14.20 -15.31
C PHE A 157 28.09 -14.74 -15.45
N GLU A 158 28.90 -14.10 -16.30
CA GLU A 158 30.33 -14.40 -16.39
C GLU A 158 31.03 -13.93 -15.12
N ASN A 159 31.72 -14.81 -14.42
CA ASN A 159 32.40 -14.50 -13.17
C ASN A 159 33.46 -13.39 -13.34
N ALA A 160 34.16 -13.40 -14.46
CA ALA A 160 35.16 -12.38 -14.79
C ALA A 160 34.60 -10.94 -14.86
N LYS A 161 33.28 -10.78 -15.04
CA LYS A 161 32.58 -9.49 -15.05
C LYS A 161 32.03 -9.09 -13.68
N LEU A 162 32.11 -9.98 -12.70
CA LEU A 162 31.72 -9.69 -11.32
C LEU A 162 32.94 -9.14 -10.58
N GLU A 163 32.79 -7.95 -9.99
CA GLU A 163 33.85 -7.37 -9.16
C GLU A 163 34.05 -8.14 -7.85
N ASP A 164 35.22 -7.99 -7.24
CA ASP A 164 35.41 -8.36 -5.84
C ASP A 164 34.66 -7.39 -4.95
N PHE A 165 33.57 -7.85 -4.37
CA PHE A 165 32.67 -6.99 -3.60
C PHE A 165 32.97 -7.02 -2.10
N VAL A 166 32.69 -5.93 -1.42
CA VAL A 166 32.83 -5.82 0.04
C VAL A 166 31.81 -6.73 0.72
N ILE A 167 32.26 -7.50 1.72
CA ILE A 167 31.42 -8.37 2.56
C ILE A 167 31.37 -7.90 4.01
N ALA A 168 32.43 -7.23 4.50
CA ALA A 168 32.44 -6.58 5.81
C ALA A 168 33.16 -5.22 5.73
N ARG A 169 32.68 -4.26 6.51
CA ARG A 169 33.29 -2.93 6.64
C ARG A 169 34.54 -2.99 7.51
N ALA A 170 35.28 -1.88 7.57
CA ALA A 170 36.48 -1.79 8.35
C ALA A 170 36.28 -1.95 9.86
N ASP A 171 35.09 -1.68 10.36
CA ASP A 171 34.68 -1.92 11.75
C ASP A 171 34.24 -3.38 12.02
N GLY A 172 34.33 -4.26 11.02
CA GLY A 172 33.91 -5.65 11.07
C GLY A 172 32.41 -5.87 10.89
N SER A 173 31.62 -4.81 10.73
CA SER A 173 30.18 -4.96 10.46
C SER A 173 29.93 -5.55 9.07
N PRO A 174 28.96 -6.50 8.93
CA PRO A 174 28.68 -7.11 7.64
C PRO A 174 27.98 -6.10 6.73
N VAL A 175 28.13 -6.29 5.40
CA VAL A 175 27.25 -5.62 4.44
C VAL A 175 26.08 -6.52 4.10
N PHE A 176 25.05 -5.94 3.49
CA PHE A 176 23.81 -6.61 3.08
C PHE A 176 24.05 -7.97 2.40
N LEU A 177 25.01 -8.05 1.47
CA LEU A 177 25.27 -9.29 0.71
C LEU A 177 25.64 -10.47 1.62
N LEU A 178 26.52 -10.27 2.59
CA LEU A 178 26.92 -11.33 3.50
C LEU A 178 25.85 -11.61 4.57
N ALA A 179 25.34 -10.57 5.22
CA ALA A 179 24.36 -10.72 6.29
C ALA A 179 23.13 -11.49 5.82
N ASN A 180 22.63 -11.14 4.62
CA ASN A 180 21.45 -11.77 4.03
C ASN A 180 21.67 -13.26 3.74
N VAL A 181 22.83 -13.63 3.17
CA VAL A 181 23.18 -15.04 2.92
C VAL A 181 23.33 -15.83 4.21
N VAL A 182 24.01 -15.29 5.20
CA VAL A 182 24.20 -15.96 6.50
C VAL A 182 22.86 -16.20 7.19
N ASP A 183 22.01 -15.18 7.23
CA ASP A 183 20.67 -15.33 7.83
C ASP A 183 19.82 -16.35 7.07
N ASP A 184 19.83 -16.30 5.73
CA ASP A 184 19.09 -17.27 4.92
C ASP A 184 19.60 -18.72 5.15
N THR A 185 20.89 -18.92 5.35
CA THR A 185 21.43 -20.25 5.69
C THR A 185 21.01 -20.72 7.08
N ILE A 186 21.10 -19.84 8.10
CA ILE A 186 20.67 -20.15 9.48
C ILE A 186 19.18 -20.50 9.52
N GLN A 187 18.36 -19.77 8.78
CA GLN A 187 16.91 -19.95 8.72
C GLN A 187 16.48 -21.09 7.80
N GLY A 188 17.43 -21.73 7.11
CA GLY A 188 17.16 -22.84 6.18
C GLY A 188 16.29 -22.44 5.00
N ILE A 189 16.47 -21.23 4.49
CA ILE A 189 15.69 -20.71 3.35
C ILE A 189 15.98 -21.52 2.09
N THR A 190 14.94 -22.03 1.46
CA THR A 190 15.01 -22.84 0.23
C THR A 190 14.67 -22.04 -1.02
N HIS A 191 13.85 -21.01 -0.89
CA HIS A 191 13.42 -20.15 -2.01
C HIS A 191 13.49 -18.69 -1.61
N VAL A 192 14.02 -17.85 -2.49
CA VAL A 192 14.13 -16.40 -2.29
C VAL A 192 13.29 -15.68 -3.32
N ILE A 193 12.09 -15.26 -2.92
CA ILE A 193 11.15 -14.47 -3.73
C ILE A 193 11.31 -13.01 -3.35
N ARG A 194 11.72 -12.15 -4.32
CA ARG A 194 11.99 -10.73 -4.05
C ARG A 194 11.90 -9.88 -5.33
N ALA A 195 11.98 -8.56 -5.18
CA ALA A 195 11.96 -7.65 -6.31
C ALA A 195 13.21 -7.81 -7.23
N GLU A 196 13.01 -7.67 -8.52
CA GLU A 196 14.06 -7.84 -9.55
C GLU A 196 15.24 -6.88 -9.43
N GLU A 197 15.09 -5.76 -8.72
CA GLU A 197 16.19 -4.85 -8.45
C GLU A 197 17.38 -5.50 -7.71
N HIS A 198 17.11 -6.61 -7.05
CA HIS A 198 18.13 -7.42 -6.37
C HIS A 198 18.79 -8.46 -7.29
N LEU A 199 18.33 -8.63 -8.53
CA LEU A 199 18.90 -9.60 -9.45
C LEU A 199 20.42 -9.41 -9.67
N PRO A 200 20.97 -8.18 -9.79
CA PRO A 200 22.43 -7.98 -9.89
C PRO A 200 23.21 -8.44 -8.64
N ASN A 201 22.56 -8.54 -7.49
CA ASN A 201 23.18 -9.05 -6.26
C ASN A 201 23.19 -10.58 -6.19
N THR A 202 22.30 -11.22 -6.93
CA THR A 202 22.05 -12.67 -6.84
C THR A 202 23.28 -13.52 -7.18
N PRO A 203 24.03 -13.29 -8.28
CA PRO A 203 25.23 -14.07 -8.55
C PRO A 203 26.29 -13.91 -7.45
N LYS A 204 26.45 -12.71 -6.88
CA LYS A 204 27.35 -12.45 -5.75
C LYS A 204 26.93 -13.23 -4.50
N GLN A 205 25.65 -13.21 -4.18
CA GLN A 205 25.09 -13.98 -3.05
C GLN A 205 25.22 -15.48 -3.28
N GLN A 206 24.97 -15.97 -4.49
CA GLN A 206 25.11 -17.39 -4.84
C GLN A 206 26.55 -17.88 -4.67
N LEU A 207 27.53 -17.06 -5.05
CA LEU A 207 28.96 -17.35 -4.82
C LEU A 207 29.28 -17.41 -3.31
N LEU A 208 28.66 -16.56 -2.48
CA LEU A 208 28.82 -16.63 -1.02
C LEU A 208 28.21 -17.91 -0.44
N TRP A 209 27.02 -18.32 -0.89
CA TRP A 209 26.40 -19.58 -0.49
C TRP A 209 27.35 -20.75 -0.69
N VAL A 210 27.89 -20.88 -1.89
CA VAL A 210 28.83 -21.95 -2.25
C VAL A 210 30.14 -21.86 -1.45
N ALA A 211 30.69 -20.66 -1.28
CA ALA A 211 31.95 -20.47 -0.55
C ALA A 211 31.80 -20.75 0.96
N LEU A 212 30.61 -20.59 1.51
CA LEU A 212 30.28 -20.97 2.89
C LEU A 212 29.97 -22.47 3.05
N GLY A 213 29.87 -23.23 1.95
CA GLY A 213 29.64 -24.66 1.95
C GLY A 213 28.17 -25.06 1.93
N HIS A 214 27.30 -24.18 1.40
CA HIS A 214 25.87 -24.42 1.31
C HIS A 214 25.38 -24.43 -0.15
N GLU A 215 24.31 -25.17 -0.42
CA GLU A 215 23.61 -25.12 -1.71
C GLU A 215 22.80 -23.83 -1.82
N PRO A 216 22.91 -23.07 -2.93
CA PRO A 216 22.11 -21.87 -3.14
C PRO A 216 20.62 -22.18 -3.20
N PRO A 217 19.75 -21.24 -2.76
CA PRO A 217 18.31 -21.39 -2.88
C PRO A 217 17.85 -21.28 -4.33
N VAL A 218 16.61 -21.67 -4.58
CA VAL A 218 15.90 -21.30 -5.82
C VAL A 218 15.45 -19.85 -5.70
N TRP A 219 15.59 -19.10 -6.78
CA TRP A 219 15.28 -17.67 -6.80
C TRP A 219 13.96 -17.39 -7.54
N ALA A 220 13.33 -16.28 -7.23
CA ALA A 220 12.24 -15.73 -8.00
C ALA A 220 12.30 -14.21 -7.93
N HIS A 221 12.69 -13.56 -9.01
CA HIS A 221 12.78 -12.10 -9.09
C HIS A 221 11.55 -11.54 -9.79
N VAL A 222 10.59 -11.06 -8.97
CA VAL A 222 9.34 -10.47 -9.46
C VAL A 222 9.57 -9.07 -10.01
N PRO A 223 8.82 -8.63 -11.04
CA PRO A 223 9.04 -7.35 -11.69
C PRO A 223 8.86 -6.17 -10.75
N VAL A 224 9.56 -5.06 -11.04
CA VAL A 224 9.32 -3.80 -10.33
C VAL A 224 7.92 -3.27 -10.59
N VAL A 225 7.39 -2.53 -9.62
CA VAL A 225 6.15 -1.80 -9.75
C VAL A 225 6.46 -0.38 -10.22
N VAL A 226 5.78 0.06 -11.29
CA VAL A 226 6.01 1.34 -11.95
C VAL A 226 4.76 2.21 -11.96
N ASN A 227 4.94 3.52 -12.08
CA ASN A 227 3.88 4.51 -12.26
C ASN A 227 3.48 4.70 -13.73
N GLU A 228 2.56 5.61 -14.02
CA GLU A 228 2.08 5.95 -15.38
C GLU A 228 3.22 6.32 -16.35
N LYS A 229 4.30 6.91 -15.84
CA LYS A 229 5.49 7.29 -16.63
C LYS A 229 6.49 6.14 -16.79
N ARG A 230 6.11 4.93 -16.44
CA ARG A 230 6.96 3.73 -16.42
C ARG A 230 8.22 3.88 -15.55
N GLN A 231 8.17 4.76 -14.55
CA GLN A 231 9.23 4.92 -13.57
C GLN A 231 8.91 4.08 -12.34
N LYS A 232 9.94 3.47 -11.75
CA LYS A 232 9.80 2.75 -10.48
C LYS A 232 9.09 3.63 -9.45
N LEU A 233 8.09 3.08 -8.76
CA LEU A 233 7.40 3.78 -7.68
C LEU A 233 8.38 4.22 -6.61
N SER A 234 8.24 5.46 -6.14
CA SER A 234 9.10 6.01 -5.09
C SER A 234 8.31 6.84 -4.09
N LYS A 235 8.67 6.73 -2.79
CA LYS A 235 8.05 7.49 -1.69
C LYS A 235 8.08 9.02 -1.86
N ARG A 236 8.95 9.55 -2.73
CA ARG A 236 9.08 11.00 -2.96
C ARG A 236 8.10 11.56 -3.98
N ARG A 237 7.57 10.72 -4.86
CA ARG A 237 6.78 11.14 -6.02
C ARG A 237 5.40 10.52 -6.07
N ASP A 238 5.28 9.33 -5.52
CA ASP A 238 4.11 8.49 -5.67
C ASP A 238 3.53 8.16 -4.30
N LYS A 239 2.23 7.94 -4.24
CA LYS A 239 1.56 7.36 -3.09
C LYS A 239 1.86 5.87 -3.07
N VAL A 240 2.63 5.42 -2.11
CA VAL A 240 3.17 4.06 -2.07
C VAL A 240 3.07 3.37 -0.72
N ALA A 241 2.74 4.12 0.34
CA ALA A 241 2.62 3.55 1.67
C ALA A 241 1.27 2.85 1.84
N LEU A 242 1.31 1.60 2.29
CA LEU A 242 0.11 0.78 2.48
C LEU A 242 -0.85 1.42 3.50
N GLU A 243 -0.29 2.03 4.55
CA GLU A 243 -1.02 2.73 5.59
C GLU A 243 -1.85 3.90 5.03
N GLN A 244 -1.34 4.63 4.04
CA GLN A 244 -2.07 5.73 3.40
C GLN A 244 -3.33 5.24 2.70
N PHE A 245 -3.26 4.10 2.01
CA PHE A 245 -4.45 3.52 1.37
C PHE A 245 -5.46 3.04 2.41
N ARG A 246 -5.00 2.39 3.49
CA ARG A 246 -5.87 2.00 4.59
C ARG A 246 -6.60 3.22 5.18
N ASP A 247 -5.88 4.27 5.50
CA ASP A 247 -6.41 5.47 6.18
C ASP A 247 -7.33 6.30 5.26
N GLU A 248 -7.19 6.16 3.94
CA GLU A 248 -8.15 6.70 2.96
C GLU A 248 -9.40 5.83 2.79
N GLY A 249 -9.42 4.63 3.33
CA GLY A 249 -10.58 3.75 3.29
C GLY A 249 -10.61 2.78 2.11
N TYR A 250 -9.43 2.35 1.66
CA TYR A 250 -9.34 1.15 0.85
C TYR A 250 -9.51 -0.08 1.73
N LEU A 251 -10.29 -1.06 1.26
CA LEU A 251 -10.49 -2.31 1.98
C LEU A 251 -9.28 -3.23 1.81
N ALA A 252 -8.95 -3.96 2.87
CA ALA A 252 -7.87 -4.94 2.85
C ALA A 252 -8.04 -5.99 1.73
N ALA A 253 -9.26 -6.48 1.53
CA ALA A 253 -9.61 -7.43 0.48
C ALA A 253 -9.33 -6.87 -0.92
N THR A 254 -9.66 -5.59 -1.16
CA THR A 254 -9.35 -4.89 -2.42
C THR A 254 -7.85 -4.82 -2.64
N MET A 255 -7.11 -4.35 -1.64
CA MET A 255 -5.66 -4.19 -1.74
C MET A 255 -4.98 -5.53 -1.99
N LYS A 256 -5.38 -6.57 -1.27
CA LYS A 256 -4.84 -7.92 -1.41
C LYS A 256 -5.05 -8.50 -2.82
N ASN A 257 -6.27 -8.41 -3.35
CA ASN A 257 -6.58 -8.83 -4.72
C ASN A 257 -5.77 -8.01 -5.75
N TYR A 258 -5.78 -6.70 -5.62
CA TYR A 258 -5.12 -5.80 -6.57
C TYR A 258 -3.59 -6.01 -6.62
N LEU A 259 -2.94 -6.17 -5.49
CA LEU A 259 -1.50 -6.42 -5.43
C LEU A 259 -1.10 -7.72 -6.12
N MET A 260 -1.95 -8.76 -6.05
CA MET A 260 -1.70 -10.03 -6.75
C MET A 260 -1.83 -9.89 -8.27
N LEU A 261 -2.65 -8.96 -8.77
CA LEU A 261 -2.78 -8.70 -10.22
C LEU A 261 -1.58 -7.94 -10.82
N LEU A 262 -0.67 -7.45 -10.00
CA LEU A 262 0.54 -6.78 -10.48
C LEU A 262 1.55 -7.78 -11.05
N GLY A 263 1.41 -8.08 -12.32
CA GLY A 263 2.24 -9.05 -13.05
C GLY A 263 1.65 -10.45 -13.16
N TRP A 264 0.45 -10.69 -12.64
CA TRP A 264 -0.26 -11.96 -12.77
C TRP A 264 -1.77 -11.70 -12.99
N ALA A 265 -2.47 -12.66 -13.57
CA ALA A 265 -3.92 -12.60 -13.72
C ALA A 265 -4.54 -14.00 -13.50
N PRO A 266 -5.71 -14.07 -12.84
CA PRO A 266 -6.47 -15.32 -12.75
C PRO A 266 -6.98 -15.75 -14.13
N SER A 267 -7.40 -17.00 -14.24
CA SER A 267 -8.01 -17.53 -15.46
C SER A 267 -9.35 -16.85 -15.77
N GLY A 268 -9.64 -16.66 -17.06
CA GLY A 268 -10.85 -15.97 -17.54
C GLY A 268 -10.69 -14.43 -17.59
N ASP A 269 -11.84 -13.74 -17.81
CA ASP A 269 -11.84 -12.28 -18.05
C ASP A 269 -12.12 -11.46 -16.77
N ARG A 270 -12.17 -12.09 -15.60
CA ARG A 270 -12.47 -11.43 -14.31
C ARG A 270 -11.18 -11.17 -13.53
N GLU A 271 -11.01 -9.94 -13.10
CA GLU A 271 -9.88 -9.53 -12.26
C GLU A 271 -10.26 -9.48 -10.77
N ILE A 272 -11.51 -9.15 -10.46
CA ILE A 272 -12.05 -9.26 -9.10
C ILE A 272 -12.58 -10.66 -8.91
N VAL A 273 -11.87 -11.44 -8.11
CA VAL A 273 -12.19 -12.85 -7.83
C VAL A 273 -12.13 -13.12 -6.34
N PRO A 274 -12.85 -14.14 -5.83
CA PRO A 274 -12.68 -14.59 -4.46
C PRO A 274 -11.21 -14.92 -4.16
N TRP A 275 -10.76 -14.63 -2.93
CA TRP A 275 -9.38 -14.91 -2.55
C TRP A 275 -8.98 -16.39 -2.71
N SER A 276 -9.93 -17.31 -2.50
CA SER A 276 -9.73 -18.74 -2.74
C SER A 276 -9.29 -19.05 -4.18
N VAL A 277 -9.82 -18.33 -5.16
CA VAL A 277 -9.40 -18.47 -6.59
C VAL A 277 -7.95 -18.06 -6.76
N ILE A 278 -7.52 -16.96 -6.12
CA ILE A 278 -6.12 -16.54 -6.15
C ILE A 278 -5.23 -17.59 -5.47
N GLU A 279 -5.64 -18.12 -4.32
CA GLU A 279 -4.90 -19.19 -3.62
C GLU A 279 -4.75 -20.45 -4.45
N ASP A 280 -5.78 -20.81 -5.21
CA ASP A 280 -5.78 -22.03 -6.04
C ASP A 280 -5.01 -21.86 -7.35
N GLU A 281 -5.10 -20.70 -7.99
CA GLU A 281 -4.59 -20.47 -9.34
C GLU A 281 -3.19 -19.83 -9.40
N PHE A 282 -2.83 -19.01 -8.41
CA PHE A 282 -1.55 -18.31 -8.43
C PHE A 282 -0.39 -19.29 -8.47
N ARG A 283 0.54 -19.07 -9.40
CA ARG A 283 1.85 -19.72 -9.44
C ARG A 283 2.91 -18.65 -9.65
N ILE A 284 4.00 -18.72 -8.90
CA ILE A 284 5.08 -17.73 -9.01
C ILE A 284 5.74 -17.78 -10.40
N GLU A 285 5.75 -18.94 -11.04
CA GLU A 285 6.28 -19.18 -12.39
C GLU A 285 5.45 -18.47 -13.47
N ASP A 286 4.18 -18.19 -13.20
CA ASP A 286 3.27 -17.52 -14.13
C ASP A 286 3.36 -15.98 -14.03
N VAL A 287 4.18 -15.45 -13.12
CA VAL A 287 4.39 -14.01 -12.99
C VAL A 287 5.12 -13.47 -14.22
N ASN A 288 4.49 -12.52 -14.91
CA ASN A 288 5.08 -11.85 -16.07
C ASN A 288 6.33 -11.06 -15.66
N PRO A 289 7.48 -11.27 -16.30
CA PRO A 289 8.71 -10.56 -15.97
C PRO A 289 8.73 -9.07 -16.31
N SER A 290 7.76 -8.56 -17.07
CA SER A 290 7.70 -7.14 -17.43
C SER A 290 7.28 -6.26 -16.25
N PRO A 291 7.76 -4.99 -16.18
CA PRO A 291 7.35 -4.06 -15.14
C PRO A 291 5.83 -3.94 -15.00
N ALA A 292 5.33 -4.05 -13.76
CA ALA A 292 3.90 -4.00 -13.45
C ALA A 292 3.45 -2.56 -13.17
N PHE A 293 2.43 -2.09 -13.89
CA PHE A 293 1.89 -0.74 -13.70
C PHE A 293 0.93 -0.70 -12.52
N PHE A 294 1.20 0.19 -11.57
CA PHE A 294 0.31 0.49 -10.45
C PHE A 294 -0.68 1.59 -10.87
N ASP A 295 -1.88 1.18 -11.23
CA ASP A 295 -2.98 2.06 -11.64
C ASP A 295 -3.88 2.38 -10.44
N GLU A 296 -3.70 3.56 -9.84
CA GLU A 296 -4.50 3.99 -8.68
C GLU A 296 -5.98 4.19 -9.06
N LYS A 297 -6.29 4.58 -10.30
CA LYS A 297 -7.68 4.72 -10.76
C LYS A 297 -8.38 3.37 -10.82
N LYS A 298 -7.68 2.35 -11.32
CA LYS A 298 -8.18 0.97 -11.33
C LYS A 298 -8.35 0.43 -9.92
N LEU A 299 -7.37 0.65 -9.03
CA LEU A 299 -7.47 0.26 -7.63
C LEU A 299 -8.68 0.91 -6.95
N ARG A 300 -8.92 2.21 -7.19
CA ARG A 300 -10.07 2.92 -6.66
C ARG A 300 -11.39 2.36 -7.20
N ALA A 301 -11.47 2.04 -8.49
CA ALA A 301 -12.64 1.40 -9.08
C ALA A 301 -12.91 0.03 -8.45
N PHE A 302 -11.87 -0.78 -8.26
CA PHE A 302 -11.97 -2.06 -7.54
C PHE A 302 -12.51 -1.89 -6.13
N ASN A 303 -12.00 -0.88 -5.40
CA ASN A 303 -12.45 -0.62 -4.04
C ASN A 303 -13.94 -0.28 -3.98
N GLY A 304 -14.42 0.52 -4.94
CA GLY A 304 -15.85 0.79 -5.08
C GLY A 304 -16.68 -0.47 -5.31
N GLU A 305 -16.22 -1.42 -6.13
CA GLU A 305 -16.90 -2.73 -6.33
C GLU A 305 -16.92 -3.55 -5.03
N TYR A 306 -15.79 -3.64 -4.33
CA TYR A 306 -15.71 -4.33 -3.05
C TYR A 306 -16.62 -3.71 -1.98
N ILE A 307 -16.67 -2.36 -1.90
CA ILE A 307 -17.58 -1.66 -0.99
C ILE A 307 -19.04 -1.99 -1.31
N ARG A 308 -19.43 -1.96 -2.59
CA ARG A 308 -20.80 -2.28 -3.02
C ARG A 308 -21.19 -3.75 -2.78
N ALA A 309 -20.21 -4.64 -2.72
CA ALA A 309 -20.43 -6.06 -2.45
C ALA A 309 -20.62 -6.40 -0.96
N LEU A 310 -20.30 -5.47 -0.04
CA LEU A 310 -20.54 -5.65 1.38
C LEU A 310 -22.04 -5.72 1.67
N SER A 311 -22.44 -6.49 2.66
CA SER A 311 -23.77 -6.38 3.25
C SER A 311 -23.92 -5.02 3.95
N GLU A 312 -25.15 -4.58 4.18
CA GLU A 312 -25.42 -3.31 4.85
C GLU A 312 -24.73 -3.24 6.22
N SER A 313 -24.82 -4.31 7.01
CA SER A 313 -24.19 -4.37 8.34
C SER A 313 -22.67 -4.31 8.28
N GLU A 314 -22.05 -4.98 7.31
CA GLU A 314 -20.61 -4.91 7.08
C GLU A 314 -20.19 -3.51 6.65
N PHE A 315 -20.94 -2.88 5.74
CA PHE A 315 -20.66 -1.52 5.30
C PHE A 315 -20.72 -0.52 6.46
N ILE A 316 -21.78 -0.59 7.29
CA ILE A 316 -21.91 0.24 8.49
C ILE A 316 -20.72 0.03 9.43
N ALA A 317 -20.31 -1.21 9.66
CA ALA A 317 -19.20 -1.54 10.53
C ALA A 317 -17.86 -0.97 10.01
N VAL A 318 -17.55 -1.13 8.73
CA VAL A 318 -16.29 -0.63 8.17
C VAL A 318 -16.23 0.89 8.09
N CYS A 319 -17.37 1.60 8.09
CA CYS A 319 -17.42 3.07 8.11
C CYS A 319 -17.11 3.68 9.49
N GLN A 320 -17.21 2.93 10.59
CA GLN A 320 -17.10 3.46 11.97
C GLN A 320 -15.83 4.30 12.22
N PRO A 321 -14.63 3.91 11.76
CA PRO A 321 -13.42 4.71 11.97
C PRO A 321 -13.51 6.15 11.45
N TRP A 322 -14.19 6.36 10.32
CA TRP A 322 -14.37 7.71 9.75
C TRP A 322 -15.53 8.48 10.39
N LEU A 323 -16.52 7.78 10.96
CA LEU A 323 -17.66 8.39 11.61
C LEU A 323 -17.36 8.84 13.05
N THR A 324 -16.34 8.27 13.68
CA THR A 324 -15.99 8.55 15.09
C THR A 324 -14.56 9.02 15.31
N GLY A 325 -13.68 8.89 14.31
CA GLY A 325 -12.24 9.12 14.42
C GLY A 325 -11.51 8.00 15.15
N THR A 326 -10.21 7.91 14.92
CA THR A 326 -9.27 6.99 15.60
C THR A 326 -7.94 7.69 15.81
N GLU A 327 -6.93 7.00 16.33
CA GLU A 327 -5.57 7.56 16.44
C GLU A 327 -4.95 7.94 15.08
N THR A 328 -5.30 7.22 14.01
CA THR A 328 -4.75 7.42 12.66
C THR A 328 -5.71 8.12 11.71
N ILE A 329 -7.01 8.07 11.98
CA ILE A 329 -8.07 8.68 11.16
C ILE A 329 -8.60 9.88 11.91
N ALA A 330 -8.52 11.06 11.27
CA ALA A 330 -8.99 12.31 11.86
C ALA A 330 -10.47 12.23 12.30
N ALA A 331 -10.79 12.89 13.39
CA ALA A 331 -12.17 13.01 13.83
C ALA A 331 -13.03 13.69 12.76
N PRO A 332 -14.29 13.27 12.59
CA PRO A 332 -15.23 13.92 11.69
C PRO A 332 -15.55 15.35 12.18
N PRO A 333 -16.17 16.19 11.33
CA PRO A 333 -16.43 17.60 11.68
C PRO A 333 -17.58 17.82 12.67
N TRP A 334 -18.24 16.78 13.13
CA TRP A 334 -19.32 16.85 14.14
C TRP A 334 -18.84 16.40 15.52
N GLU A 335 -19.54 16.85 16.56
CA GLU A 335 -19.29 16.39 17.92
C GLU A 335 -19.77 14.94 18.11
N ARG A 336 -19.10 14.19 18.96
CA ARG A 336 -19.42 12.77 19.19
C ARG A 336 -20.88 12.53 19.62
N ASN A 337 -21.46 13.48 20.37
CA ASN A 337 -22.84 13.38 20.83
C ASN A 337 -23.87 13.73 19.76
N ASP A 338 -23.46 14.37 18.67
CA ASP A 338 -24.33 14.70 17.54
C ASP A 338 -24.45 13.55 16.52
N PHE A 339 -23.58 12.54 16.63
CA PHE A 339 -23.64 11.37 15.78
C PHE A 339 -24.80 10.44 16.18
N ASP A 340 -25.73 10.25 15.27
CA ASP A 340 -26.87 9.33 15.42
C ASP A 340 -26.64 8.07 14.54
N PRO A 341 -26.30 6.92 15.14
CA PRO A 341 -26.12 5.67 14.41
C PRO A 341 -27.37 5.22 13.63
N GLY A 342 -28.56 5.52 14.13
CA GLY A 342 -29.84 5.21 13.47
C GLY A 342 -30.03 6.03 12.20
N ALA A 343 -29.75 7.33 12.26
CA ALA A 343 -29.80 8.20 11.10
C ALA A 343 -28.73 7.78 10.04
N PHE A 344 -27.53 7.38 10.48
CA PHE A 344 -26.53 6.84 9.56
C PHE A 344 -27.00 5.54 8.91
N ALA A 345 -27.51 4.59 9.69
CA ALA A 345 -28.01 3.31 9.16
C ALA A 345 -29.12 3.51 8.12
N ALA A 346 -29.99 4.50 8.30
CA ALA A 346 -31.07 4.81 7.34
C ALA A 346 -30.54 5.31 5.97
N VAL A 347 -29.39 5.96 5.92
CA VAL A 347 -28.79 6.46 4.66
C VAL A 347 -27.64 5.57 4.14
N ALA A 348 -27.16 4.63 4.93
CA ALA A 348 -26.01 3.78 4.60
C ALA A 348 -26.19 3.06 3.23
N PRO A 349 -27.32 2.45 2.87
CA PRO A 349 -27.50 1.84 1.55
C PRO A 349 -27.36 2.84 0.40
N LEU A 350 -27.77 4.09 0.61
CA LEU A 350 -27.66 5.16 -0.39
C LEU A 350 -26.21 5.63 -0.53
N ALA A 351 -25.49 5.74 0.57
CA ALA A 351 -24.09 6.14 0.60
C ALA A 351 -23.17 5.07 0.01
N GLN A 352 -23.42 3.80 0.29
CA GLN A 352 -22.64 2.66 -0.19
C GLN A 352 -22.46 2.65 -1.71
N THR A 353 -23.49 3.04 -2.46
CA THR A 353 -23.45 3.09 -3.93
C THR A 353 -22.67 4.28 -4.49
N ARG A 354 -22.28 5.26 -3.64
CA ARG A 354 -21.73 6.54 -4.07
C ARG A 354 -20.28 6.77 -3.66
N VAL A 355 -19.75 5.92 -2.80
CA VAL A 355 -18.37 6.02 -2.31
C VAL A 355 -17.49 4.98 -2.96
N ALA A 356 -16.28 5.36 -3.28
CA ALA A 356 -15.24 4.45 -3.78
C ALA A 356 -14.14 4.23 -2.74
N THR A 357 -14.04 5.08 -1.72
CA THR A 357 -13.20 4.93 -0.53
C THR A 357 -14.02 5.34 0.70
N LEU A 358 -13.71 4.76 1.87
CA LEU A 358 -14.56 4.96 3.06
C LEU A 358 -14.44 6.37 3.65
N ASN A 359 -13.35 7.09 3.43
CA ASN A 359 -13.23 8.48 3.84
C ASN A 359 -14.25 9.41 3.15
N GLU A 360 -14.78 9.02 2.01
CA GLU A 360 -15.82 9.77 1.29
C GLU A 360 -17.17 9.74 1.99
N ILE A 361 -17.33 8.85 2.99
CA ILE A 361 -18.60 8.79 3.74
C ILE A 361 -18.84 10.09 4.49
N VAL A 362 -17.79 10.69 5.09
CA VAL A 362 -17.91 11.89 5.89
C VAL A 362 -18.61 13.05 5.15
N PRO A 363 -18.13 13.52 3.99
CA PRO A 363 -18.78 14.59 3.25
C PRO A 363 -20.15 14.19 2.65
N ASN A 364 -20.47 12.90 2.58
CA ASN A 364 -21.78 12.46 2.12
C ASN A 364 -22.85 12.48 3.19
N VAL A 365 -22.49 12.43 4.47
CA VAL A 365 -23.45 12.33 5.60
C VAL A 365 -23.34 13.45 6.64
N ASP A 366 -22.35 14.35 6.54
CA ASP A 366 -22.08 15.40 7.53
C ASP A 366 -23.28 16.31 7.77
N PHE A 367 -24.14 16.55 6.76
CA PHE A 367 -25.36 17.33 6.89
C PHE A 367 -26.35 16.74 7.92
N LEU A 368 -26.26 15.44 8.20
CA LEU A 368 -27.10 14.79 9.21
C LEU A 368 -26.65 15.11 10.64
N PHE A 369 -25.37 15.38 10.85
CA PHE A 369 -24.76 15.47 12.18
C PHE A 369 -24.28 16.88 12.53
N LEU A 370 -24.11 17.75 11.55
CA LEU A 370 -23.78 19.14 11.78
C LEU A 370 -25.05 19.94 12.12
N PRO A 371 -25.00 20.89 13.07
CA PRO A 371 -26.11 21.81 13.35
C PRO A 371 -26.55 22.57 12.11
N GLU A 372 -25.56 23.10 11.36
CA GLU A 372 -25.74 23.78 10.08
C GLU A 372 -24.95 23.05 8.98
N PRO A 373 -25.41 23.07 7.71
CA PRO A 373 -24.71 22.43 6.63
C PRO A 373 -23.38 23.13 6.33
N ALA A 374 -22.32 22.37 6.04
CA ALA A 374 -21.06 22.92 5.53
C ALA A 374 -21.25 23.39 4.08
N ILE A 375 -21.37 24.69 3.90
CA ILE A 375 -21.68 25.32 2.60
C ILE A 375 -20.44 25.33 1.70
N ASP A 376 -20.53 24.69 0.52
CA ASP A 376 -19.61 24.87 -0.59
C ASP A 376 -19.98 26.18 -1.31
N GLU A 377 -19.06 27.16 -1.32
CA GLU A 377 -19.29 28.48 -1.88
C GLU A 377 -19.57 28.43 -3.39
N ALA A 378 -18.92 27.55 -4.14
CA ALA A 378 -19.15 27.40 -5.57
C ALA A 378 -20.53 26.78 -5.85
N ALA A 379 -20.94 25.79 -5.07
CA ALA A 379 -22.28 25.21 -5.12
C ALA A 379 -23.34 26.25 -4.77
N TRP A 380 -23.11 27.06 -3.74
CA TRP A 380 -24.00 28.15 -3.34
C TRP A 380 -24.17 29.16 -4.47
N ALA A 381 -23.08 29.73 -4.99
CA ALA A 381 -23.12 30.72 -6.07
C ALA A 381 -23.81 30.20 -7.34
N LYS A 382 -23.70 28.90 -7.61
CA LYS A 382 -24.35 28.26 -8.76
C LYS A 382 -25.84 28.04 -8.57
N ALA A 383 -26.27 27.67 -7.36
CA ALA A 383 -27.66 27.30 -7.06
C ALA A 383 -28.51 28.51 -6.62
N MET A 384 -27.93 29.45 -5.87
CA MET A 384 -28.64 30.61 -5.29
C MET A 384 -28.63 31.81 -6.25
N LYS A 385 -29.27 31.63 -7.39
CA LYS A 385 -29.45 32.68 -8.43
C LYS A 385 -30.82 33.34 -8.32
N ASP A 386 -31.09 34.26 -9.23
CA ASP A 386 -32.40 34.94 -9.32
C ASP A 386 -33.55 33.93 -9.27
N GLY A 387 -34.52 34.21 -8.38
CA GLY A 387 -35.68 33.36 -8.14
C GLY A 387 -35.44 32.23 -7.11
N ALA A 388 -34.20 32.00 -6.61
CA ALA A 388 -33.93 30.97 -5.64
C ALA A 388 -34.62 31.25 -4.29
N GLU A 389 -34.66 32.50 -3.82
CA GLU A 389 -35.36 32.88 -2.59
C GLU A 389 -36.84 32.53 -2.65
N ASP A 390 -37.52 32.94 -3.73
CA ASP A 390 -38.96 32.69 -3.90
C ASP A 390 -39.22 31.17 -3.95
N LEU A 391 -38.41 30.42 -4.68
CA LEU A 391 -38.48 28.94 -4.73
C LEU A 391 -38.32 28.31 -3.35
N LEU A 392 -37.32 28.74 -2.57
CA LEU A 392 -37.05 28.21 -1.24
C LEU A 392 -38.19 28.54 -0.25
N ARG A 393 -38.72 29.77 -0.28
CA ARG A 393 -39.87 30.18 0.56
C ARG A 393 -41.14 29.38 0.22
N ALA A 394 -41.43 29.22 -1.08
CA ALA A 394 -42.56 28.42 -1.53
C ALA A 394 -42.42 26.95 -1.17
N THR A 395 -41.19 26.41 -1.32
CA THR A 395 -40.90 25.03 -0.91
C THR A 395 -41.07 24.82 0.59
N ALA A 396 -40.59 25.76 1.43
CA ALA A 396 -40.80 25.69 2.87
C ALA A 396 -42.28 25.74 3.25
N ALA A 397 -43.06 26.58 2.58
CA ALA A 397 -44.51 26.65 2.82
C ALA A 397 -45.21 25.32 2.43
N ALA A 398 -44.89 24.73 1.28
CA ALA A 398 -45.43 23.45 0.86
C ALA A 398 -45.03 22.31 1.81
N TYR A 399 -43.76 22.28 2.23
CA TYR A 399 -43.23 21.23 3.10
C TYR A 399 -43.81 21.24 4.53
N ARG A 400 -44.33 22.35 5.00
CA ARG A 400 -45.02 22.43 6.31
C ARG A 400 -46.27 21.55 6.34
N GLU A 401 -46.98 21.43 5.21
CA GLU A 401 -48.24 20.71 5.06
C GLU A 401 -48.05 19.30 4.42
N THR A 402 -46.86 19.01 3.89
CA THR A 402 -46.58 17.76 3.18
C THR A 402 -46.32 16.60 4.15
N PRO A 403 -46.87 15.40 3.93
CA PRO A 403 -46.47 14.20 4.66
C PRO A 403 -44.95 14.02 4.57
N TRP A 404 -44.29 13.64 5.70
CA TRP A 404 -42.81 13.61 5.75
C TRP A 404 -42.27 12.27 5.30
N ASN A 405 -42.27 12.05 3.98
CA ASN A 405 -41.64 10.92 3.32
C ASN A 405 -41.10 11.36 1.95
N ALA A 406 -40.12 10.62 1.42
CA ALA A 406 -39.39 10.99 0.22
C ALA A 406 -40.30 11.20 -1.01
N GLU A 407 -41.33 10.38 -1.19
CA GLU A 407 -42.26 10.46 -2.34
C GLU A 407 -43.10 11.74 -2.27
N ALA A 408 -43.70 12.04 -1.12
CA ALA A 408 -44.52 13.23 -0.93
C ALA A 408 -43.69 14.51 -1.03
N LEU A 409 -42.48 14.55 -0.46
CA LEU A 409 -41.56 15.68 -0.55
C LEU A 409 -41.14 15.95 -2.00
N LYS A 410 -40.88 14.91 -2.76
CA LYS A 410 -40.59 15.01 -4.19
C LYS A 410 -41.74 15.61 -4.96
N ALA A 411 -42.94 15.07 -4.78
CA ALA A 411 -44.15 15.56 -5.45
C ALA A 411 -44.45 17.02 -5.13
N ALA A 412 -44.31 17.42 -3.86
CA ALA A 412 -44.49 18.81 -3.44
C ALA A 412 -43.49 19.77 -4.10
N LEU A 413 -42.19 19.40 -4.16
CA LEU A 413 -41.19 20.23 -4.84
C LEU A 413 -41.39 20.29 -6.35
N GLU A 414 -41.82 19.19 -6.97
CA GLU A 414 -42.17 19.15 -8.38
C GLU A 414 -43.33 20.10 -8.71
N ALA A 415 -44.37 20.14 -7.88
CA ALA A 415 -45.48 21.08 -8.01
C ALA A 415 -45.03 22.55 -7.86
N VAL A 416 -44.26 22.86 -6.82
CA VAL A 416 -43.69 24.21 -6.59
C VAL A 416 -42.82 24.65 -7.75
N GLY A 417 -42.01 23.75 -8.31
CA GLY A 417 -41.17 23.99 -9.49
C GLY A 417 -42.00 24.27 -10.75
N ALA A 418 -43.04 23.45 -10.99
CA ALA A 418 -43.90 23.56 -12.15
C ALA A 418 -44.61 24.92 -12.20
N GLU A 419 -45.10 25.44 -11.07
CA GLU A 419 -45.68 26.79 -10.97
C GLU A 419 -44.71 27.92 -11.38
N ARG A 420 -43.40 27.63 -11.34
CA ARG A 420 -42.29 28.54 -11.69
C ARG A 420 -41.65 28.22 -13.04
N GLY A 421 -42.23 27.30 -13.78
CA GLY A 421 -41.69 26.86 -15.08
C GLY A 421 -40.37 26.09 -14.94
N LEU A 422 -40.07 25.52 -13.77
CA LEU A 422 -38.85 24.76 -13.49
C LEU A 422 -39.11 23.28 -13.53
N LYS A 423 -38.25 22.53 -14.19
CA LYS A 423 -38.20 21.07 -14.06
C LYS A 423 -37.62 20.69 -12.70
N LEU A 424 -38.01 19.52 -12.16
CA LEU A 424 -37.58 19.03 -10.86
C LEU A 424 -36.06 19.13 -10.64
N GLY A 425 -35.24 18.76 -11.62
CA GLY A 425 -33.78 18.84 -11.50
C GLY A 425 -33.25 20.26 -11.25
N LYS A 426 -33.95 21.29 -11.76
CA LYS A 426 -33.60 22.69 -11.48
C LYS A 426 -34.18 23.16 -10.14
N ALA A 427 -35.38 22.75 -9.77
CA ALA A 427 -36.04 23.12 -8.53
C ALA A 427 -35.32 22.53 -7.30
N GLN A 428 -34.80 21.30 -7.40
CA GLN A 428 -34.12 20.66 -6.28
C GLN A 428 -32.70 21.20 -5.99
N ALA A 429 -32.04 21.89 -6.93
CA ALA A 429 -30.67 22.35 -6.74
C ALA A 429 -30.54 23.37 -5.60
N PRO A 430 -31.35 24.45 -5.50
CA PRO A 430 -31.32 25.35 -4.34
C PRO A 430 -31.67 24.67 -3.03
N VAL A 431 -32.67 23.77 -3.02
CA VAL A 431 -33.07 23.03 -1.82
C VAL A 431 -31.94 22.12 -1.36
N ARG A 432 -31.29 21.39 -2.27
CA ARG A 432 -30.14 20.55 -1.94
C ARG A 432 -29.01 21.35 -1.29
N VAL A 433 -28.62 22.46 -1.90
CA VAL A 433 -27.54 23.29 -1.37
C VAL A 433 -27.94 23.93 -0.04
N ALA A 434 -29.18 24.37 0.11
CA ALA A 434 -29.68 24.90 1.38
C ALA A 434 -29.59 23.88 2.53
N VAL A 435 -29.91 22.62 2.25
CA VAL A 435 -30.02 21.60 3.29
C VAL A 435 -28.69 20.85 3.52
N THR A 436 -27.93 20.56 2.46
CA THR A 436 -26.72 19.74 2.54
C THR A 436 -25.43 20.53 2.34
N GLY A 437 -25.51 21.77 1.91
CA GLY A 437 -24.35 22.61 1.59
C GLY A 437 -23.69 22.30 0.24
N ARG A 438 -24.11 21.27 -0.48
CA ARG A 438 -23.43 20.76 -1.68
C ARG A 438 -24.39 20.59 -2.86
N SER A 439 -23.85 20.67 -4.07
CA SER A 439 -24.60 20.42 -5.31
C SER A 439 -24.77 18.91 -5.64
N VAL A 440 -23.93 18.08 -5.09
CA VAL A 440 -23.93 16.61 -5.28
C VAL A 440 -23.87 15.92 -3.91
N GLY A 441 -24.54 14.79 -3.79
CA GLY A 441 -24.59 14.01 -2.54
C GLY A 441 -25.58 12.86 -2.66
N LEU A 442 -26.09 12.39 -1.52
CA LEU A 442 -27.10 11.36 -1.45
C LEU A 442 -28.41 11.78 -2.15
N PRO A 443 -29.31 10.86 -2.50
CA PRO A 443 -30.64 11.18 -3.00
C PRO A 443 -31.32 12.20 -2.08
N LEU A 444 -31.82 13.31 -2.65
CA LEU A 444 -32.27 14.47 -1.84
C LEU A 444 -33.44 14.13 -0.93
N PHE A 445 -34.50 13.57 -1.48
CA PHE A 445 -35.74 13.40 -0.73
C PHE A 445 -35.63 12.38 0.40
N GLU A 446 -34.90 11.30 0.19
CA GLU A 446 -34.56 10.33 1.22
C GLU A 446 -33.66 10.98 2.30
N SER A 447 -32.76 11.86 1.91
CA SER A 447 -31.92 12.62 2.84
C SER A 447 -32.77 13.58 3.70
N LEU A 448 -33.76 14.25 3.11
CA LEU A 448 -34.69 15.13 3.84
C LEU A 448 -35.55 14.33 4.83
N GLU A 449 -36.01 13.15 4.42
CA GLU A 449 -36.81 12.27 5.27
C GLU A 449 -36.04 11.92 6.55
N VAL A 450 -34.77 11.52 6.41
CA VAL A 450 -33.91 11.14 7.56
C VAL A 450 -33.50 12.38 8.39
N LEU A 451 -33.21 13.52 7.76
CA LEU A 451 -32.86 14.77 8.46
C LEU A 451 -34.01 15.26 9.33
N GLY A 452 -35.24 15.04 8.91
CA GLY A 452 -36.44 15.42 9.62
C GLY A 452 -36.96 16.82 9.23
N ARG A 453 -38.27 17.02 9.47
CA ARG A 453 -39.02 18.20 9.07
C ARG A 453 -38.43 19.48 9.67
N GLU A 454 -38.20 19.49 10.95
CA GLU A 454 -37.78 20.70 11.67
C GLU A 454 -36.47 21.25 11.15
N ARG A 455 -35.44 20.40 11.07
CA ARG A 455 -34.09 20.77 10.59
C ARG A 455 -34.11 21.15 9.11
N THR A 456 -34.87 20.45 8.29
CA THR A 456 -35.02 20.77 6.86
C THR A 456 -35.61 22.14 6.65
N LEU A 457 -36.74 22.44 7.33
CA LEU A 457 -37.41 23.75 7.23
C LEU A 457 -36.54 24.89 7.75
N ALA A 458 -35.87 24.72 8.90
CA ALA A 458 -34.96 25.70 9.45
C ALA A 458 -33.83 26.07 8.47
N ARG A 459 -33.24 25.09 7.81
CA ARG A 459 -32.16 25.29 6.81
C ARG A 459 -32.66 25.97 5.54
N ILE A 460 -33.81 25.58 5.05
CA ILE A 460 -34.43 26.21 3.86
C ILE A 460 -34.76 27.69 4.18
N ASP A 461 -35.39 27.98 5.34
CA ASP A 461 -35.73 29.35 5.76
C ASP A 461 -34.47 30.22 5.95
N ALA A 462 -33.41 29.67 6.59
CA ALA A 462 -32.13 30.34 6.76
C ALA A 462 -31.44 30.64 5.40
N ALA A 463 -31.47 29.69 4.48
CA ALA A 463 -30.92 29.88 3.14
C ALA A 463 -31.71 30.96 2.36
N ALA A 464 -33.03 30.92 2.41
CA ALA A 464 -33.88 31.95 1.77
C ALA A 464 -33.60 33.35 2.29
N ALA A 465 -33.35 33.50 3.62
CA ALA A 465 -32.98 34.78 4.20
C ALA A 465 -31.59 35.27 3.77
N LYS A 466 -30.64 34.33 3.51
CA LYS A 466 -29.26 34.64 3.13
C LYS A 466 -29.11 35.03 1.66
N VAL A 467 -30.01 34.60 0.77
CA VAL A 467 -29.87 34.85 -0.69
C VAL A 467 -29.85 36.37 -0.99
N ASN A 468 -30.54 37.20 -0.22
CA ASN A 468 -30.65 38.65 -0.41
C ASN A 468 -29.86 39.51 0.59
N GLY A 469 -29.10 38.91 1.49
CA GLY A 469 -28.20 39.58 2.41
C GLY A 469 -26.76 39.46 1.94
#